data_97d66c841b4d62ebcc40717eade62164
#
_entry.id   97d66c841b4d62ebcc40717eade62164
#
_cell.length_a   1.000
_cell.length_b   1.000
_cell.length_c   1.000
_cell.angle_alpha   90.00
_cell.angle_beta   90.00
_cell.angle_gamma   90.00
#
_symmetry.space_group_name_H-M   'P 1'
#
loop_
_entity.id
_entity.type
_entity.pdbx_description
1 polymer ?
#
loop_
_entity_poly.entity_id
_entity_poly.type
_entity_poly.pdbx_seq_one_letter_code
_entity_poly.pdbx_strand_id
1 'polypeptide(L)'
;MQSTTTSHHHHHHNEEHFEQSATVRDVVIGMADGLTVPFALAAGLSSAVASNEIIITAGFAEIIAGSIAMGLGGYMAGKTEIEHYDAELKREYSEVETHYEVERKEVKDIFASYGLSPESQDIIMNEMEKDKDKWVDFMMKFELGLG
;
A
#
# COMPACT_ATOMS: atom_id res chain seq x y z
N MET A 1 27.22 -48.42 -1.17
CA MET A 1 26.42 -47.48 -1.97
C MET A 1 25.72 -46.57 -1.04
N GLN A 2 26.32 -45.38 -0.77
CA GLN A 2 25.77 -44.36 0.10
C GLN A 2 25.09 -43.33 -0.80
N SER A 3 23.79 -43.12 -0.63
CA SER A 3 23.02 -42.08 -1.32
C SER A 3 23.08 -40.80 -0.48
N THR A 4 23.78 -39.80 -0.97
CA THR A 4 23.83 -38.45 -0.42
C THR A 4 22.57 -37.70 -0.83
N THR A 5 21.69 -37.46 0.14
CA THR A 5 20.54 -36.58 -0.03
C THR A 5 20.99 -35.12 0.14
N THR A 6 21.07 -34.40 -0.95
CA THR A 6 21.35 -32.93 -0.92
C THR A 6 20.07 -32.20 -0.52
N SER A 7 20.04 -31.70 0.69
CA SER A 7 19.01 -30.78 1.18
C SER A 7 19.24 -29.39 0.57
N HIS A 8 18.38 -28.98 -0.35
CA HIS A 8 18.33 -27.58 -0.82
C HIS A 8 17.68 -26.71 0.24
N HIS A 9 18.50 -25.99 1.01
CA HIS A 9 18.04 -24.89 1.81
C HIS A 9 17.62 -23.72 0.89
N HIS A 10 16.34 -23.50 0.73
CA HIS A 10 15.83 -22.25 0.21
C HIS A 10 16.08 -21.15 1.26
N HIS A 11 17.05 -20.31 1.01
CA HIS A 11 17.18 -19.05 1.71
C HIS A 11 16.04 -18.13 1.27
N HIS A 12 15.04 -17.99 2.12
CA HIS A 12 14.13 -16.85 2.04
C HIS A 12 14.93 -15.59 2.35
N HIS A 13 15.31 -14.85 1.32
CA HIS A 13 15.69 -13.45 1.49
C HIS A 13 14.42 -12.68 1.83
N ASN A 14 14.23 -12.41 3.12
CA ASN A 14 13.20 -11.52 3.60
C ASN A 14 13.68 -10.10 3.26
N GLU A 15 13.04 -9.47 2.28
CA GLU A 15 13.35 -8.09 1.90
C GLU A 15 12.71 -7.12 2.92
N GLU A 16 13.37 -6.94 4.07
CA GLU A 16 13.00 -5.95 5.08
C GLU A 16 13.21 -4.48 4.62
N HIS A 17 13.71 -4.28 3.40
CA HIS A 17 14.10 -2.96 2.93
C HIS A 17 12.94 -2.00 2.63
N PHE A 18 11.74 -2.48 2.39
CA PHE A 18 10.61 -1.64 1.98
C PHE A 18 9.90 -0.96 3.15
N GLU A 19 9.76 -1.60 4.29
CA GLU A 19 9.06 -1.02 5.45
C GLU A 19 9.83 0.13 6.10
N GLN A 20 11.16 0.03 6.19
CA GLN A 20 11.99 1.12 6.72
C GLN A 20 11.95 2.37 5.85
N SER A 21 11.87 2.21 4.53
CA SER A 21 11.75 3.31 3.56
C SER A 21 10.43 4.07 3.72
N ALA A 22 9.31 3.37 3.91
CA ALA A 22 7.99 3.98 4.11
C ALA A 22 7.94 4.79 5.42
N THR A 23 8.38 4.22 6.52
CA THR A 23 8.43 4.90 7.82
C THR A 23 9.30 6.15 7.80
N VAL A 24 10.48 6.08 7.19
CA VAL A 24 11.38 7.25 7.07
C VAL A 24 10.72 8.35 6.23
N ARG A 25 10.08 7.99 5.12
CA ARG A 25 9.32 8.93 4.28
C ARG A 25 8.22 9.62 5.08
N ASP A 26 7.42 8.86 5.82
CA ASP A 26 6.29 9.37 6.57
C ASP A 26 6.73 10.28 7.72
N VAL A 27 7.84 9.96 8.39
CA VAL A 27 8.47 10.83 9.40
C VAL A 27 8.95 12.13 8.77
N VAL A 28 9.62 12.08 7.62
CA VAL A 28 10.11 13.29 6.93
C VAL A 28 8.97 14.19 6.49
N ILE A 29 7.90 13.61 5.91
CA ILE A 29 6.72 14.37 5.50
C ILE A 29 6.04 14.99 6.72
N GLY A 30 5.80 14.20 7.77
CA GLY A 30 5.17 14.69 9.00
C GLY A 30 5.98 15.78 9.69
N MET A 31 7.31 15.69 9.68
CA MET A 31 8.19 16.76 10.21
C MET A 31 8.15 18.00 9.35
N ALA A 32 8.16 17.88 8.02
CA ALA A 32 8.11 19.02 7.12
C ALA A 32 6.81 19.81 7.29
N ASP A 33 5.67 19.15 7.28
CA ASP A 33 4.37 19.78 7.49
C ASP A 33 4.22 20.33 8.92
N GLY A 34 4.62 19.55 9.93
CA GLY A 34 4.53 19.91 11.34
C GLY A 34 5.40 21.10 11.74
N LEU A 35 6.46 21.41 10.98
CA LEU A 35 7.31 22.58 11.22
C LEU A 35 6.89 23.78 10.37
N THR A 36 6.42 23.58 9.15
CA THR A 36 6.16 24.65 8.19
C THR A 36 5.01 25.56 8.65
N VAL A 37 3.91 24.99 9.10
CA VAL A 37 2.71 25.75 9.45
C VAL A 37 2.90 26.58 10.74
N PRO A 38 3.39 26.01 11.87
CA PRO A 38 3.68 26.78 13.07
C PRO A 38 4.73 27.88 12.85
N PHE A 39 5.74 27.61 12.02
CA PHE A 39 6.75 28.60 11.67
C PHE A 39 6.17 29.76 10.86
N ALA A 40 5.37 29.46 9.83
CA ALA A 40 4.70 30.47 9.03
C ALA A 40 3.73 31.36 9.87
N LEU A 41 2.99 30.71 10.79
CA LEU A 41 2.10 31.40 11.73
C LEU A 41 2.89 32.31 12.65
N ALA A 42 3.97 31.84 13.26
CA ALA A 42 4.84 32.61 14.11
C ALA A 42 5.46 33.81 13.38
N ALA A 43 5.94 33.61 12.15
CA ALA A 43 6.51 34.67 11.31
C ALA A 43 5.46 35.73 10.93
N GLY A 44 4.25 35.28 10.56
CA GLY A 44 3.13 36.20 10.26
C GLY A 44 2.69 37.02 11.47
N LEU A 45 2.51 36.40 12.63
CA LEU A 45 2.11 37.06 13.85
C LEU A 45 3.20 38.02 14.37
N SER A 46 4.48 37.69 14.26
CA SER A 46 5.57 38.57 14.72
C SER A 46 5.63 39.90 13.97
N SER A 47 5.08 39.95 12.76
CA SER A 47 4.96 41.20 12.00
C SER A 47 3.71 42.05 12.36
N ALA A 48 2.68 41.39 12.92
CA ALA A 48 1.36 42.00 13.16
C ALA A 48 1.10 42.32 14.65
N VAL A 49 1.75 41.58 15.56
CA VAL A 49 1.48 41.64 17.01
C VAL A 49 2.78 41.81 17.79
N ALA A 50 2.78 42.75 18.72
CA ALA A 50 3.97 43.08 19.54
C ALA A 50 4.17 42.12 20.75
N SER A 51 3.24 41.20 21.03
CA SER A 51 3.26 40.34 22.21
C SER A 51 3.82 38.92 21.87
N ASN A 52 4.96 38.59 22.46
CA ASN A 52 5.54 37.24 22.35
C ASN A 52 4.61 36.15 22.92
N GLU A 53 3.80 36.44 23.91
CA GLU A 53 2.87 35.51 24.53
C GLU A 53 1.81 35.01 23.56
N ILE A 54 1.29 35.90 22.71
CA ILE A 54 0.31 35.54 21.67
C ILE A 54 0.95 34.62 20.62
N ILE A 55 2.18 34.92 20.20
CA ILE A 55 2.91 34.12 19.21
C ILE A 55 3.17 32.72 19.73
N ILE A 56 3.64 32.61 20.98
CA ILE A 56 3.91 31.32 21.63
C ILE A 56 2.61 30.49 21.78
N THR A 57 1.55 31.13 22.26
CA THR A 57 0.24 30.49 22.46
C THR A 57 -0.34 29.98 21.12
N ALA A 58 -0.28 30.82 20.09
CA ALA A 58 -0.73 30.43 18.75
C ALA A 58 0.09 29.29 18.18
N GLY A 59 1.40 29.30 18.36
CA GLY A 59 2.28 28.20 17.93
C GLY A 59 1.95 26.85 18.61
N PHE A 60 1.73 26.89 19.94
CA PHE A 60 1.31 25.66 20.65
C PHE A 60 -0.10 25.19 20.24
N ALA A 61 -1.04 26.10 20.04
CA ALA A 61 -2.38 25.76 19.58
C ALA A 61 -2.34 25.08 18.20
N GLU A 62 -1.51 25.59 17.29
CA GLU A 62 -1.31 25.02 15.96
C GLU A 62 -0.69 23.62 16.02
N ILE A 63 0.34 23.41 16.84
CA ILE A 63 0.97 22.10 17.01
C ILE A 63 -0.06 21.06 17.50
N ILE A 64 -0.89 21.41 18.49
CA ILE A 64 -1.91 20.53 19.03
C ILE A 64 -2.97 20.23 17.97
N ALA A 65 -3.52 21.27 17.34
CA ALA A 65 -4.55 21.13 16.32
C ALA A 65 -4.05 20.31 15.10
N GLY A 66 -2.86 20.61 14.61
CA GLY A 66 -2.21 19.91 13.52
C GLY A 66 -1.95 18.43 13.84
N SER A 67 -1.47 18.12 15.05
CA SER A 67 -1.24 16.75 15.49
C SER A 67 -2.54 15.92 15.52
N ILE A 68 -3.64 16.52 15.98
CA ILE A 68 -4.95 15.87 15.98
C ILE A 68 -5.45 15.65 14.55
N ALA A 69 -5.38 16.69 13.71
CA ALA A 69 -5.84 16.63 12.33
C ALA A 69 -5.08 15.60 11.50
N MET A 70 -3.75 15.59 11.60
CA MET A 70 -2.91 14.61 10.89
C MET A 70 -3.11 13.18 11.42
N GLY A 71 -3.24 13.00 12.74
CA GLY A 71 -3.48 11.71 13.35
C GLY A 71 -4.83 11.11 12.92
N LEU A 72 -5.90 11.91 12.94
CA LEU A 72 -7.22 11.47 12.47
C LEU A 72 -7.23 11.22 10.96
N GLY A 73 -6.60 12.10 10.17
CA GLY A 73 -6.50 11.95 8.72
C GLY A 73 -5.77 10.67 8.33
N GLY A 74 -4.62 10.39 8.95
CA GLY A 74 -3.86 9.16 8.72
C GLY A 74 -4.65 7.90 9.13
N TYR A 75 -5.32 7.94 10.28
CA TYR A 75 -6.17 6.83 10.71
C TYR A 75 -7.32 6.55 9.73
N MET A 76 -8.00 7.60 9.26
CA MET A 76 -9.11 7.45 8.32
C MET A 76 -8.62 6.95 6.95
N ALA A 77 -7.48 7.44 6.47
CA ALA A 77 -6.88 6.97 5.23
C ALA A 77 -6.55 5.47 5.30
N GLY A 78 -5.84 5.02 6.34
CA GLY A 78 -5.53 3.61 6.53
C GLY A 78 -6.78 2.72 6.69
N LYS A 79 -7.81 3.21 7.38
CA LYS A 79 -9.08 2.50 7.49
C LYS A 79 -9.77 2.36 6.13
N THR A 80 -9.81 3.42 5.33
CA THR A 80 -10.41 3.40 4.00
C THR A 80 -9.67 2.43 3.07
N GLU A 81 -8.35 2.36 3.16
CA GLU A 81 -7.52 1.45 2.37
C GLU A 81 -7.83 -0.01 2.70
N ILE A 82 -7.98 -0.36 3.99
CA ILE A 82 -8.39 -1.71 4.42
C ILE A 82 -9.81 -2.03 3.92
N GLU A 83 -10.77 -1.11 4.09
CA GLU A 83 -12.14 -1.31 3.63
C GLU A 83 -12.21 -1.47 2.10
N HIS A 84 -11.39 -0.74 1.37
CA HIS A 84 -11.28 -0.88 -0.08
C HIS A 84 -10.71 -2.26 -0.46
N TYR A 85 -9.60 -2.66 0.16
CA TYR A 85 -9.02 -3.99 -0.05
C TYR A 85 -10.04 -5.12 0.19
N ASP A 86 -10.75 -5.07 1.32
CA ASP A 86 -11.76 -6.08 1.66
C ASP A 86 -12.95 -6.09 0.68
N ALA A 87 -13.32 -4.93 0.16
CA ALA A 87 -14.39 -4.81 -0.83
C ALA A 87 -13.97 -5.40 -2.18
N GLU A 88 -12.77 -5.07 -2.66
CA GLU A 88 -12.23 -5.61 -3.90
C GLU A 88 -12.02 -7.13 -3.79
N LEU A 89 -11.46 -7.61 -2.68
CA LEU A 89 -11.28 -9.04 -2.44
C LEU A 89 -12.60 -9.82 -2.56
N LYS A 90 -13.67 -9.30 -1.96
CA LYS A 90 -15.00 -9.92 -2.08
C LYS A 90 -15.55 -9.87 -3.50
N ARG A 91 -15.27 -8.78 -4.23
CA ARG A 91 -15.66 -8.63 -5.62
C ARG A 91 -14.97 -9.68 -6.48
N GLU A 92 -13.63 -9.81 -6.37
CA GLU A 92 -12.85 -10.79 -7.10
C GLU A 92 -13.31 -12.23 -6.86
N TYR A 93 -13.61 -12.59 -5.60
CA TYR A 93 -14.18 -13.91 -5.29
C TYR A 93 -15.52 -14.17 -5.99
N SER A 94 -16.35 -13.13 -6.15
CA SER A 94 -17.62 -13.23 -6.88
C SER A 94 -17.43 -13.28 -8.39
N GLU A 95 -16.50 -12.47 -8.93
CA GLU A 95 -16.24 -12.36 -10.36
C GLU A 95 -15.64 -13.64 -10.93
N VAL A 96 -14.69 -14.24 -10.25
CA VAL A 96 -14.14 -15.57 -10.62
C VAL A 96 -15.25 -16.64 -10.73
N GLU A 97 -16.36 -16.54 -9.99
CA GLU A 97 -17.48 -17.48 -10.11
C GLU A 97 -18.51 -17.05 -11.18
N THR A 98 -18.78 -15.77 -11.29
CA THR A 98 -19.90 -15.27 -12.12
C THR A 98 -19.45 -14.82 -13.50
N HIS A 99 -18.20 -14.40 -13.65
CA HIS A 99 -17.60 -13.90 -14.89
C HIS A 99 -16.36 -14.70 -15.32
N TYR A 100 -16.34 -15.98 -15.01
CA TYR A 100 -15.22 -16.90 -15.17
C TYR A 100 -14.40 -16.74 -16.46
N GLU A 101 -15.04 -16.60 -17.62
CA GLU A 101 -14.33 -16.47 -18.90
C GLU A 101 -13.65 -15.09 -19.06
N VAL A 102 -14.21 -14.05 -18.41
CA VAL A 102 -13.63 -12.71 -18.42
C VAL A 102 -12.39 -12.72 -17.57
N GLU A 103 -12.49 -13.24 -16.36
CA GLU A 103 -11.39 -13.35 -15.40
C GLU A 103 -10.23 -14.20 -15.95
N ARG A 104 -10.56 -15.30 -16.64
CA ARG A 104 -9.53 -16.10 -17.35
C ARG A 104 -8.79 -15.28 -18.40
N LYS A 105 -9.53 -14.45 -19.12
CA LYS A 105 -8.94 -13.62 -20.17
C LYS A 105 -8.03 -12.56 -19.57
N GLU A 106 -8.42 -11.95 -18.47
CA GLU A 106 -7.63 -10.92 -17.78
C GLU A 106 -6.30 -11.46 -17.28
N VAL A 107 -6.29 -12.65 -16.65
CA VAL A 107 -5.04 -13.34 -16.29
C VAL A 107 -4.14 -13.55 -17.52
N LYS A 108 -4.71 -14.01 -18.64
CA LYS A 108 -3.95 -14.23 -19.89
C LYS A 108 -3.41 -12.91 -20.45
N ASP A 109 -4.22 -11.84 -20.43
CA ASP A 109 -3.82 -10.53 -20.91
C ASP A 109 -2.65 -9.96 -20.07
N ILE A 110 -2.65 -10.20 -18.75
CA ILE A 110 -1.52 -9.87 -17.88
C ILE A 110 -0.26 -10.60 -18.37
N PHE A 111 -0.30 -11.91 -18.54
CA PHE A 111 0.86 -12.69 -19.01
C PHE A 111 1.26 -12.34 -20.44
N ALA A 112 0.30 -11.99 -21.31
CA ALA A 112 0.59 -11.49 -22.65
C ALA A 112 1.40 -10.20 -22.62
N SER A 113 1.13 -9.31 -21.66
CA SER A 113 1.89 -8.06 -21.49
C SER A 113 3.36 -8.30 -21.14
N TYR A 114 3.67 -9.47 -20.53
CA TYR A 114 5.04 -9.93 -20.26
C TYR A 114 5.68 -10.74 -21.41
N GLY A 115 4.97 -10.87 -22.56
CA GLY A 115 5.49 -11.51 -23.76
C GLY A 115 5.35 -13.04 -23.78
N LEU A 116 4.50 -13.63 -22.91
CA LEU A 116 4.24 -15.07 -22.94
C LEU A 116 3.40 -15.45 -24.17
N SER A 117 3.72 -16.62 -24.78
CA SER A 117 2.92 -17.14 -25.89
C SER A 117 1.52 -17.59 -25.44
N PRO A 118 0.52 -17.60 -26.33
CA PRO A 118 -0.82 -18.07 -25.99
C PRO A 118 -0.84 -19.47 -25.36
N GLU A 119 0.01 -20.38 -25.86
CA GLU A 119 0.12 -21.73 -25.32
C GLU A 119 0.63 -21.74 -23.88
N SER A 120 1.60 -20.88 -23.56
CA SER A 120 2.12 -20.73 -22.20
C SER A 120 1.08 -20.12 -21.26
N GLN A 121 0.32 -19.15 -21.74
CA GLN A 121 -0.77 -18.53 -20.98
C GLN A 121 -1.85 -19.55 -20.64
N ASP A 122 -2.22 -20.43 -21.59
CA ASP A 122 -3.20 -21.49 -21.36
C ASP A 122 -2.74 -22.50 -20.31
N ILE A 123 -1.46 -22.89 -20.34
CA ILE A 123 -0.89 -23.81 -19.35
C ILE A 123 -0.95 -23.19 -17.95
N ILE A 124 -0.51 -21.94 -17.81
CA ILE A 124 -0.50 -21.25 -16.51
C ILE A 124 -1.93 -21.08 -15.99
N MET A 125 -2.84 -20.63 -16.85
CA MET A 125 -4.23 -20.42 -16.45
C MET A 125 -4.88 -21.74 -15.98
N ASN A 126 -4.68 -22.84 -16.71
CA ASN A 126 -5.22 -24.16 -16.35
C ASN A 126 -4.65 -24.71 -15.02
N GLU A 127 -3.47 -24.28 -14.61
CA GLU A 127 -2.95 -24.59 -13.27
C GLU A 127 -3.51 -23.67 -12.20
N MET A 128 -3.65 -22.36 -12.51
CA MET A 128 -4.14 -21.34 -11.57
C MET A 128 -5.60 -21.57 -11.18
N GLU A 129 -6.46 -21.93 -12.13
CA GLU A 129 -7.90 -22.18 -11.89
C GLU A 129 -8.19 -23.35 -10.94
N LYS A 130 -7.20 -24.21 -10.65
CA LYS A 130 -7.33 -25.31 -9.69
C LYS A 130 -7.37 -24.83 -8.24
N ASP A 131 -6.92 -23.60 -7.98
CA ASP A 131 -6.85 -23.00 -6.65
C ASP A 131 -7.41 -21.58 -6.73
N LYS A 132 -8.69 -21.46 -6.39
CA LYS A 132 -9.42 -20.18 -6.45
C LYS A 132 -8.76 -19.09 -5.60
N ASP A 133 -8.23 -19.45 -4.43
CA ASP A 133 -7.62 -18.49 -3.54
C ASP A 133 -6.36 -17.89 -4.15
N LYS A 134 -5.54 -18.71 -4.81
CA LYS A 134 -4.36 -18.22 -5.54
C LYS A 134 -4.70 -17.42 -6.77
N TRP A 135 -5.78 -17.77 -7.46
CA TRP A 135 -6.26 -16.99 -8.59
C TRP A 135 -6.68 -15.59 -8.15
N VAL A 136 -7.53 -15.50 -7.11
CA VAL A 136 -7.95 -14.20 -6.55
C VAL A 136 -6.76 -13.40 -6.02
N ASP A 137 -5.83 -14.04 -5.30
CA ASP A 137 -4.60 -13.37 -4.84
C ASP A 137 -3.76 -12.80 -6.01
N PHE A 138 -3.68 -13.55 -7.10
CA PHE A 138 -3.01 -13.10 -8.32
C PHE A 138 -3.71 -11.87 -8.92
N MET A 139 -5.05 -11.87 -9.03
CA MET A 139 -5.83 -10.75 -9.57
C MET A 139 -5.69 -9.51 -8.69
N MET A 140 -5.87 -9.65 -7.37
CA MET A 140 -5.67 -8.56 -6.41
C MET A 140 -4.30 -7.90 -6.58
N LYS A 141 -3.25 -8.68 -6.80
CA LYS A 141 -1.87 -8.21 -6.86
C LYS A 141 -1.46 -7.63 -8.21
N PHE A 142 -1.82 -8.28 -9.30
CA PHE A 142 -1.29 -7.97 -10.64
C PHE A 142 -2.26 -7.19 -11.51
N GLU A 143 -3.54 -7.28 -11.28
CA GLU A 143 -4.55 -6.48 -11.95
C GLU A 143 -4.85 -5.21 -11.16
N LEU A 144 -5.23 -5.34 -9.89
CA LEU A 144 -5.66 -4.23 -9.05
C LEU A 144 -4.49 -3.52 -8.33
N GLY A 145 -3.32 -4.14 -8.28
CA GLY A 145 -2.15 -3.58 -7.57
C GLY A 145 -2.34 -3.51 -6.05
N LEU A 146 -3.23 -4.35 -5.50
CA LEU A 146 -3.58 -4.44 -4.08
C LEU A 146 -2.90 -5.67 -3.46
N GLY A 147 -1.64 -5.57 -3.08
CA GLY A 147 -0.90 -6.70 -2.51
C GLY A 147 0.28 -6.31 -1.65
#